data_fd43af849cfe151af8d69b987b43395d
#
_entry.id   fd43af849cfe151af8d69b987b43395d
#
_cell.length_a   1.000
_cell.length_b   1.000
_cell.length_c   1.000
_cell.angle_alpha   90.00
_cell.angle_beta   90.00
_cell.angle_gamma   90.00
#
_symmetry.space_group_name_H-M   'P 1'
#
loop_
_entity.id
_entity.type
_entity.pdbx_description
1 polymer ?
#
loop_
_entity_poly.entity_id
_entity_poly.type
_entity_poly.pdbx_seq_one_letter_code
_entity_poly.pdbx_strand_id
1 'polypeptide(L)'
;SYVRSDITDGRTGYKMTAKITIGNINNSCAALAGAIVDIWHCDAEGNYSEYGGTGMQSTNYQSVHFLRGRQTTDANGLVTFTSIFPGWYSGRATHIHVHVYNAAGTSLNVTQIAFPEGSGTAVALVNGYSKGLSGYTYNNADNVFSDDSTGVEIAKVTGTLTAGFELTFKLNVKA
;
A
#
# COMPACT_ATOMS: atom_id res chain seq x y z
N SER A 1 4.89 -13.78 12.94
CA SER A 1 5.95 -12.91 12.35
C SER A 1 5.40 -12.29 11.07
N TYR A 2 5.58 -10.98 10.88
CA TYR A 2 5.18 -10.30 9.64
C TYR A 2 6.30 -10.31 8.58
N VAL A 3 7.44 -10.93 8.85
CA VAL A 3 8.55 -11.07 7.88
C VAL A 3 8.13 -12.09 6.83
N ARG A 4 7.52 -11.58 5.75
CA ARG A 4 7.01 -12.36 4.63
C ARG A 4 6.87 -11.48 3.38
N SER A 5 7.03 -12.07 2.20
CA SER A 5 6.81 -11.40 0.91
C SER A 5 5.38 -11.60 0.39
N ASP A 6 4.82 -12.79 0.56
CA ASP A 6 3.40 -13.04 0.27
C ASP A 6 2.57 -12.66 1.51
N ILE A 7 1.77 -11.60 1.35
CA ILE A 7 0.93 -11.06 2.41
C ILE A 7 -0.56 -11.33 2.20
N THR A 8 -0.92 -12.11 1.17
CA THR A 8 -2.32 -12.39 0.81
C THR A 8 -3.07 -13.10 1.93
N ASP A 9 -2.43 -14.06 2.60
CA ASP A 9 -2.97 -14.81 3.75
C ASP A 9 -4.40 -15.35 3.46
N GLY A 10 -4.58 -15.85 2.22
CA GLY A 10 -5.84 -16.43 1.77
C GLY A 10 -6.93 -15.42 1.37
N ARG A 11 -6.64 -14.11 1.37
CA ARG A 11 -7.61 -13.10 0.90
C ARG A 11 -7.80 -13.17 -0.60
N THR A 12 -9.06 -13.14 -1.02
CA THR A 12 -9.45 -13.13 -2.43
C THR A 12 -9.43 -11.72 -2.98
N GLY A 13 -8.89 -11.57 -4.18
CA GLY A 13 -8.82 -10.30 -4.89
C GLY A 13 -7.97 -10.41 -6.16
N TYR A 14 -7.89 -9.33 -6.92
CA TYR A 14 -7.00 -9.27 -8.08
C TYR A 14 -5.55 -9.22 -7.62
N LYS A 15 -4.70 -10.09 -8.20
CA LYS A 15 -3.28 -10.14 -7.84
C LYS A 15 -2.62 -8.79 -8.01
N MET A 16 -1.80 -8.40 -7.04
CA MET A 16 -0.94 -7.24 -7.13
C MET A 16 0.46 -7.56 -6.59
N THR A 17 1.48 -7.17 -7.33
CA THR A 17 2.87 -7.16 -6.86
C THR A 17 3.24 -5.71 -6.54
N ALA A 18 3.66 -5.44 -5.31
CA ALA A 18 4.11 -4.11 -4.89
C ALA A 18 5.64 -4.10 -4.78
N LYS A 19 6.29 -3.25 -5.57
CA LYS A 19 7.73 -3.00 -5.58
C LYS A 19 8.00 -1.60 -5.05
N ILE A 20 8.61 -1.53 -3.87
CA ILE A 20 8.92 -0.26 -3.20
C ILE A 20 10.42 -0.12 -3.08
N THR A 21 10.96 1.00 -3.57
CA THR A 21 12.38 1.33 -3.50
C THR A 21 12.60 2.45 -2.50
N ILE A 22 13.52 2.25 -1.57
CA ILE A 22 13.91 3.23 -0.55
C ILE A 22 15.22 3.90 -0.95
N GLY A 23 15.21 5.22 -1.00
CA GLY A 23 16.40 6.05 -1.20
C GLY A 23 16.77 6.83 0.05
N ASN A 24 18.04 7.16 0.21
CA ASN A 24 18.54 7.98 1.33
C ASN A 24 18.78 9.41 0.86
N ILE A 25 18.00 10.36 1.36
CA ILE A 25 18.13 11.80 1.07
C ILE A 25 19.53 12.31 1.47
N ASN A 26 20.07 11.82 2.59
CA ASN A 26 21.38 12.21 3.09
C ASN A 26 22.54 11.71 2.19
N ASN A 27 22.26 10.82 1.25
CA ASN A 27 23.20 10.31 0.25
C ASN A 27 22.63 10.50 -1.17
N SER A 28 22.20 11.71 -1.51
CA SER A 28 21.69 12.07 -2.85
C SER A 28 20.63 11.12 -3.38
N CYS A 29 19.74 10.61 -2.51
CA CYS A 29 18.69 9.65 -2.84
C CYS A 29 19.20 8.32 -3.43
N ALA A 30 20.46 7.95 -3.14
CA ALA A 30 20.98 6.63 -3.47
C ALA A 30 20.19 5.52 -2.74
N ALA A 31 20.24 4.32 -3.32
CA ALA A 31 19.55 3.17 -2.75
C ALA A 31 19.94 2.93 -1.28
N LEU A 32 18.94 2.74 -0.42
CA LEU A 32 19.12 2.43 0.99
C LEU A 32 18.94 0.93 1.21
N ALA A 33 20.05 0.19 1.26
CA ALA A 33 20.07 -1.23 1.60
C ALA A 33 19.90 -1.43 3.12
N GLY A 34 19.27 -2.54 3.52
CA GLY A 34 19.13 -2.92 4.93
C GLY A 34 18.04 -2.15 5.68
N ALA A 35 17.26 -1.29 5.03
CA ALA A 35 16.10 -0.66 5.62
C ALA A 35 14.96 -1.69 5.81
N ILE A 36 14.25 -1.58 6.92
CA ILE A 36 13.09 -2.41 7.20
C ILE A 36 11.85 -1.67 6.70
N VAL A 37 11.01 -2.33 5.92
CA VAL A 37 9.80 -1.77 5.33
C VAL A 37 8.61 -2.61 5.73
N ASP A 38 7.66 -2.00 6.42
CA ASP A 38 6.34 -2.55 6.70
C ASP A 38 5.32 -1.97 5.73
N ILE A 39 4.45 -2.83 5.22
CA ILE A 39 3.25 -2.38 4.52
C ILE A 39 2.00 -3.05 5.09
N TRP A 40 0.88 -2.36 4.99
CA TRP A 40 -0.44 -2.93 5.27
C TRP A 40 -1.53 -2.19 4.50
N HIS A 41 -2.59 -2.89 4.18
CA HIS A 41 -3.76 -2.31 3.51
C HIS A 41 -5.02 -3.13 3.78
N CYS A 42 -6.17 -2.58 3.41
CA CYS A 42 -7.45 -3.28 3.56
C CYS A 42 -7.64 -4.38 2.50
N ASP A 43 -8.54 -5.31 2.78
CA ASP A 43 -8.97 -6.33 1.83
C ASP A 43 -9.91 -5.77 0.75
N ALA A 44 -10.44 -6.64 -0.12
CA ALA A 44 -11.35 -6.28 -1.20
C ALA A 44 -12.63 -5.58 -0.73
N GLU A 45 -13.04 -5.82 0.50
CA GLU A 45 -14.24 -5.23 1.12
C GLU A 45 -13.95 -3.94 1.90
N GLY A 46 -12.69 -3.56 2.05
CA GLY A 46 -12.25 -2.39 2.79
C GLY A 46 -11.97 -2.64 4.27
N ASN A 47 -11.80 -3.90 4.67
CA ASN A 47 -11.53 -4.26 6.06
C ASN A 47 -10.03 -4.47 6.31
N TYR A 48 -9.58 -4.07 7.50
CA TYR A 48 -8.22 -4.33 7.98
C TYR A 48 -8.17 -5.53 8.91
N SER A 49 -7.11 -6.33 8.80
CA SER A 49 -6.70 -7.25 9.87
C SER A 49 -6.23 -6.48 11.09
N GLU A 50 -6.20 -7.14 12.25
CA GLU A 50 -5.82 -6.57 13.56
C GLU A 50 -6.72 -5.40 14.00
N TYR A 51 -7.92 -5.33 13.45
CA TYR A 51 -8.87 -4.27 13.69
C TYR A 51 -10.31 -4.80 13.62
N GLY A 52 -11.26 -4.01 14.09
CA GLY A 52 -12.68 -4.28 13.94
C GLY A 52 -13.45 -4.45 15.24
N GLY A 53 -14.73 -4.79 15.11
CA GLY A 53 -15.68 -4.79 16.23
C GLY A 53 -16.03 -3.39 16.71
N THR A 54 -15.83 -2.37 15.89
CA THR A 54 -16.11 -0.95 16.18
C THR A 54 -17.05 -0.35 15.13
N GLY A 55 -17.53 0.88 15.34
CA GLY A 55 -18.35 1.58 14.37
C GLY A 55 -17.66 1.89 13.03
N MET A 56 -16.32 1.94 13.01
CA MET A 56 -15.55 2.16 11.78
C MET A 56 -15.39 0.88 10.95
N GLN A 57 -15.30 -0.26 11.59
CA GLN A 57 -15.25 -1.59 10.96
C GLN A 57 -16.00 -2.57 11.86
N SER A 58 -17.23 -2.92 11.47
CA SER A 58 -18.07 -3.85 12.24
C SER A 58 -17.52 -5.28 12.25
N THR A 59 -16.95 -5.72 11.12
CA THR A 59 -16.30 -7.03 11.03
C THR A 59 -15.07 -7.07 11.94
N ASN A 60 -15.01 -8.06 12.83
CA ASN A 60 -13.90 -8.20 13.77
C ASN A 60 -12.80 -9.11 13.19
N TYR A 61 -11.65 -8.50 12.88
CA TYR A 61 -10.45 -9.17 12.41
C TYR A 61 -9.24 -8.95 13.35
N GLN A 62 -9.48 -8.70 14.64
CA GLN A 62 -8.43 -8.41 15.62
C GLN A 62 -7.41 -9.55 15.78
N SER A 63 -7.81 -10.81 15.54
CA SER A 63 -6.95 -11.99 15.73
C SER A 63 -6.30 -12.53 14.45
N VAL A 64 -6.46 -11.85 13.32
CA VAL A 64 -5.88 -12.23 12.03
C VAL A 64 -4.93 -11.16 11.49
N HIS A 65 -4.04 -11.52 10.55
CA HIS A 65 -2.90 -10.68 10.17
C HIS A 65 -2.74 -10.52 8.66
N PHE A 66 -3.81 -10.75 7.90
CA PHE A 66 -3.76 -10.67 6.44
C PHE A 66 -3.37 -9.28 5.93
N LEU A 67 -2.76 -9.23 4.75
CA LEU A 67 -2.37 -8.02 4.04
C LEU A 67 -1.48 -7.08 4.86
N ARG A 68 -0.62 -7.70 5.70
CA ARG A 68 0.47 -7.07 6.45
C ARG A 68 1.76 -7.82 6.22
N GLY A 69 2.84 -7.11 5.96
CA GLY A 69 4.15 -7.73 5.76
C GLY A 69 5.31 -6.82 6.04
N ARG A 70 6.45 -7.44 6.29
CA ARG A 70 7.75 -6.81 6.54
C ARG A 70 8.79 -7.43 5.64
N GLN A 71 9.60 -6.59 4.99
CA GLN A 71 10.77 -6.97 4.22
C GLN A 71 11.94 -6.07 4.56
N THR A 72 13.15 -6.56 4.33
CA THR A 72 14.37 -5.75 4.39
C THR A 72 14.81 -5.43 2.96
N THR A 73 15.17 -4.18 2.70
CA THR A 73 15.61 -3.74 1.37
C THR A 73 16.92 -4.44 0.96
N ASP A 74 16.98 -4.82 -0.31
CA ASP A 74 18.18 -5.39 -0.93
C ASP A 74 19.23 -4.31 -1.26
N ALA A 75 20.29 -4.68 -1.96
CA ALA A 75 21.37 -3.77 -2.37
C ALA A 75 20.88 -2.62 -3.27
N ASN A 76 19.73 -2.78 -3.94
CA ASN A 76 19.09 -1.76 -4.78
C ASN A 76 18.05 -0.93 -4.01
N GLY A 77 17.94 -1.11 -2.69
CA GLY A 77 16.94 -0.46 -1.87
C GLY A 77 15.51 -1.01 -2.09
N LEU A 78 15.36 -2.16 -2.75
CA LEU A 78 14.09 -2.71 -3.17
C LEU A 78 13.52 -3.71 -2.16
N VAL A 79 12.21 -3.61 -1.92
CA VAL A 79 11.38 -4.67 -1.35
C VAL A 79 10.26 -5.03 -2.32
N THR A 80 9.85 -6.31 -2.31
CA THR A 80 8.77 -6.81 -3.18
C THR A 80 7.78 -7.60 -2.36
N PHE A 81 6.49 -7.24 -2.47
CA PHE A 81 5.39 -7.94 -1.82
C PHE A 81 4.42 -8.50 -2.85
N THR A 82 3.98 -9.72 -2.63
CA THR A 82 2.83 -10.31 -3.32
C THR A 82 1.58 -10.07 -2.50
N SER A 83 0.56 -9.47 -3.10
CA SER A 83 -0.67 -9.07 -2.44
C SER A 83 -1.88 -9.17 -3.37
N ILE A 84 -2.99 -8.62 -2.93
CA ILE A 84 -4.15 -8.31 -3.76
C ILE A 84 -4.29 -6.80 -3.92
N PHE A 85 -4.95 -6.35 -5.00
CA PHE A 85 -5.32 -4.95 -5.16
C PHE A 85 -6.24 -4.53 -4.02
N PRO A 86 -5.97 -3.42 -3.30
CA PRO A 86 -6.78 -3.03 -2.16
C PRO A 86 -8.22 -2.67 -2.57
N GLY A 87 -9.18 -2.93 -1.70
CA GLY A 87 -10.49 -2.31 -1.75
C GLY A 87 -10.44 -0.86 -1.28
N TRP A 88 -11.59 -0.34 -0.88
CA TRP A 88 -11.72 0.99 -0.31
C TRP A 88 -12.78 1.02 0.80
N TYR A 89 -12.72 2.03 1.65
CA TYR A 89 -13.72 2.29 2.67
C TYR A 89 -14.07 3.78 2.71
N SER A 90 -15.22 4.09 3.30
CA SER A 90 -15.78 5.44 3.30
C SER A 90 -14.80 6.48 3.85
N GLY A 91 -14.66 7.59 3.14
CA GLY A 91 -13.81 8.72 3.50
C GLY A 91 -12.37 8.61 3.05
N ARG A 92 -11.94 7.49 2.43
CA ARG A 92 -10.57 7.30 1.99
C ARG A 92 -10.46 6.81 0.54
N ALA A 93 -9.47 7.32 -0.18
CA ALA A 93 -9.04 6.77 -1.46
C ALA A 93 -8.36 5.41 -1.26
N THR A 94 -8.25 4.61 -2.32
CA THR A 94 -7.46 3.37 -2.32
C THR A 94 -6.01 3.67 -1.97
N HIS A 95 -5.45 2.99 -0.97
CA HIS A 95 -4.11 3.28 -0.46
C HIS A 95 -3.43 2.08 0.19
N ILE A 96 -2.11 2.18 0.31
CA ILE A 96 -1.26 1.26 1.09
C ILE A 96 -0.53 2.09 2.14
N HIS A 97 -0.54 1.64 3.39
CA HIS A 97 0.30 2.20 4.46
C HIS A 97 1.71 1.67 4.35
N VAL A 98 2.69 2.53 4.61
CA VAL A 98 4.12 2.19 4.61
C VAL A 98 4.79 2.76 5.85
N HIS A 99 5.60 1.96 6.53
CA HIS A 99 6.48 2.40 7.60
C HIS A 99 7.90 1.91 7.32
N VAL A 100 8.83 2.84 7.26
CA VAL A 100 10.25 2.56 7.00
C VAL A 100 11.05 2.78 8.26
N TYR A 101 11.91 1.82 8.58
CA TYR A 101 12.85 1.87 9.70
C TYR A 101 14.29 1.69 9.18
N ASN A 102 15.26 2.18 9.93
CA ASN A 102 16.64 1.79 9.70
C ASN A 102 16.89 0.33 10.18
N ALA A 103 18.10 -0.19 9.92
CA ALA A 103 18.46 -1.56 10.32
C ALA A 103 18.41 -1.80 11.84
N ALA A 104 18.53 -0.75 12.64
CA ALA A 104 18.42 -0.81 14.11
C ALA A 104 16.97 -0.76 14.61
N GLY A 105 15.99 -0.59 13.71
CA GLY A 105 14.57 -0.51 14.06
C GLY A 105 14.09 0.90 14.43
N THR A 106 14.89 1.94 14.20
CA THR A 106 14.46 3.32 14.40
C THR A 106 13.58 3.76 13.24
N SER A 107 12.42 4.35 13.55
CA SER A 107 11.48 4.87 12.54
C SER A 107 12.12 6.01 11.75
N LEU A 108 12.09 5.89 10.44
CA LEU A 108 12.57 6.91 9.50
C LEU A 108 11.41 7.67 8.84
N ASN A 109 10.34 6.96 8.48
CA ASN A 109 9.18 7.57 7.81
C ASN A 109 7.93 6.71 8.00
N VAL A 110 6.80 7.35 8.21
CA VAL A 110 5.46 6.75 8.14
C VAL A 110 4.66 7.52 7.11
N THR A 111 4.19 6.83 6.07
CA THR A 111 3.45 7.46 4.98
C THR A 111 2.44 6.49 4.37
N GLN A 112 1.75 6.95 3.33
CA GLN A 112 0.81 6.16 2.57
C GLN A 112 1.12 6.30 1.08
N ILE A 113 0.77 5.29 0.31
CA ILE A 113 0.89 5.27 -1.15
C ILE A 113 -0.50 5.39 -1.75
N ALA A 114 -0.71 6.41 -2.57
CA ALA A 114 -1.91 6.60 -3.37
C ALA A 114 -1.83 5.84 -4.70
N PHE A 115 -2.99 5.58 -5.28
CA PHE A 115 -3.11 4.93 -6.59
C PHE A 115 -3.50 5.95 -7.65
N PRO A 116 -3.05 5.77 -8.93
CA PRO A 116 -3.57 6.54 -10.04
C PRO A 116 -5.08 6.35 -10.19
N GLU A 117 -5.80 7.42 -10.49
CA GLU A 117 -7.25 7.44 -10.65
C GLU A 117 -7.64 7.94 -12.04
N GLY A 118 -8.88 7.68 -12.43
CA GLY A 118 -9.42 8.06 -13.73
C GLY A 118 -9.59 6.87 -14.67
N SER A 119 -10.11 7.14 -15.86
CA SER A 119 -10.42 6.12 -16.87
C SER A 119 -9.20 5.28 -17.24
N GLY A 120 -9.37 3.96 -17.29
CA GLY A 120 -8.32 3.02 -17.69
C GLY A 120 -7.29 2.69 -16.59
N THR A 121 -7.35 3.34 -15.43
CA THR A 121 -6.48 3.01 -14.30
C THR A 121 -6.93 1.74 -13.58
N ALA A 122 -6.03 1.15 -12.79
CA ALA A 122 -6.36 -0.04 -12.01
C ALA A 122 -7.54 0.19 -11.04
N VAL A 123 -7.65 1.37 -10.43
CA VAL A 123 -8.80 1.73 -9.57
C VAL A 123 -10.11 1.64 -10.36
N ALA A 124 -10.15 2.20 -11.58
CA ALA A 124 -11.34 2.15 -12.43
C ALA A 124 -11.64 0.73 -12.93
N LEU A 125 -10.61 -0.05 -13.29
CA LEU A 125 -10.75 -1.43 -13.78
C LEU A 125 -11.26 -2.38 -12.69
N VAL A 126 -10.72 -2.30 -11.47
CA VAL A 126 -11.16 -3.10 -10.31
C VAL A 126 -12.55 -2.67 -9.85
N ASN A 127 -12.89 -1.40 -10.07
CA ASN A 127 -14.21 -0.83 -9.79
C ASN A 127 -14.73 -1.15 -8.39
N GLY A 128 -13.84 -1.07 -7.39
CA GLY A 128 -14.20 -1.31 -5.98
C GLY A 128 -14.72 -2.70 -5.68
N TYR A 129 -14.40 -3.70 -6.50
CA TYR A 129 -14.92 -5.05 -6.39
C TYR A 129 -16.46 -5.07 -6.43
N SER A 130 -17.10 -5.82 -5.53
CA SER A 130 -18.58 -5.89 -5.46
C SER A 130 -19.24 -4.59 -4.99
N LYS A 131 -18.48 -3.71 -4.34
CA LYS A 131 -18.98 -2.44 -3.80
C LYS A 131 -19.20 -1.38 -4.87
N GLY A 132 -18.46 -1.45 -5.99
CA GLY A 132 -18.41 -0.38 -6.98
C GLY A 132 -17.68 0.86 -6.44
N LEU A 133 -17.80 1.97 -7.16
CA LEU A 133 -17.18 3.26 -6.79
C LEU A 133 -18.18 4.35 -6.40
N SER A 134 -19.46 3.99 -6.15
CA SER A 134 -20.42 4.94 -5.61
C SER A 134 -20.04 5.36 -4.20
N GLY A 135 -19.82 6.66 -3.98
CA GLY A 135 -19.35 7.19 -2.69
C GLY A 135 -17.85 7.02 -2.44
N TYR A 136 -17.08 6.60 -3.46
CA TYR A 136 -15.62 6.55 -3.39
C TYR A 136 -15.03 7.95 -3.16
N THR A 137 -14.04 8.05 -2.27
CA THR A 137 -13.27 9.28 -2.05
C THR A 137 -12.05 9.27 -2.96
N TYR A 138 -11.96 10.23 -3.88
CA TYR A 138 -10.81 10.36 -4.76
C TYR A 138 -9.64 11.06 -4.07
N ASN A 139 -8.41 10.90 -4.59
CA ASN A 139 -7.19 11.45 -4.00
C ASN A 139 -7.30 12.95 -3.69
N ASN A 140 -7.90 13.73 -4.58
CA ASN A 140 -8.05 15.17 -4.40
C ASN A 140 -9.03 15.59 -3.27
N ALA A 141 -9.80 14.64 -2.75
CA ALA A 141 -10.72 14.85 -1.63
C ALA A 141 -10.34 14.01 -0.39
N ASP A 142 -9.30 13.19 -0.50
CA ASP A 142 -8.77 12.36 0.60
C ASP A 142 -8.00 13.24 1.58
N ASN A 143 -8.20 13.04 2.89
CA ASN A 143 -7.58 13.86 3.93
C ASN A 143 -6.05 13.67 4.07
N VAL A 144 -5.48 12.65 3.42
CA VAL A 144 -4.04 12.39 3.37
C VAL A 144 -3.42 12.90 2.07
N PHE A 145 -4.10 12.69 0.92
CA PHE A 145 -3.53 12.93 -0.41
C PHE A 145 -3.94 14.27 -1.05
N SER A 146 -4.93 14.97 -0.50
CA SER A 146 -5.47 16.20 -1.12
C SER A 146 -4.46 17.36 -1.18
N ASP A 147 -3.39 17.33 -0.40
CA ASP A 147 -2.31 18.32 -0.40
C ASP A 147 -1.12 17.92 -1.29
N ASP A 148 -1.11 16.71 -1.87
CA ASP A 148 -0.09 16.26 -2.81
C ASP A 148 -0.28 16.89 -4.20
N SER A 149 0.04 18.17 -4.30
CA SER A 149 -0.08 18.92 -5.56
C SER A 149 0.88 18.48 -6.67
N THR A 150 1.88 17.67 -6.34
CA THR A 150 2.94 17.21 -7.25
C THR A 150 2.82 15.73 -7.62
N GLY A 151 1.95 14.97 -6.94
CA GLY A 151 1.72 13.55 -7.18
C GLY A 151 2.86 12.65 -6.68
N VAL A 152 3.65 13.11 -5.71
CA VAL A 152 4.77 12.33 -5.16
C VAL A 152 4.33 11.12 -4.33
N GLU A 153 3.09 11.13 -3.85
CA GLU A 153 2.49 10.03 -3.11
C GLU A 153 1.80 9.00 -4.02
N ILE A 154 1.63 9.33 -5.31
CA ILE A 154 0.95 8.47 -6.27
C ILE A 154 1.93 7.48 -6.91
N ALA A 155 1.66 6.19 -6.74
CA ALA A 155 2.45 5.12 -7.34
C ALA A 155 2.23 5.04 -8.86
N LYS A 156 3.16 4.39 -9.57
CA LYS A 156 2.92 3.87 -10.92
C LYS A 156 2.29 2.48 -10.80
N VAL A 157 1.19 2.26 -11.50
CA VAL A 157 0.50 0.96 -11.53
C VAL A 157 0.24 0.56 -12.98
N THR A 158 0.66 -0.67 -13.33
CA THR A 158 0.47 -1.28 -14.65
C THR A 158 -0.18 -2.65 -14.50
N GLY A 159 -0.71 -3.20 -15.58
CA GLY A 159 -1.28 -4.54 -15.59
C GLY A 159 -2.76 -4.57 -15.96
N THR A 160 -3.37 -5.72 -15.76
CA THR A 160 -4.77 -6.01 -16.10
C THR A 160 -5.44 -6.83 -15.00
N LEU A 161 -6.76 -6.92 -15.03
CA LEU A 161 -7.53 -7.76 -14.10
C LEU A 161 -7.10 -9.23 -14.19
N THR A 162 -6.83 -9.72 -15.40
CA THR A 162 -6.47 -11.13 -15.65
C THR A 162 -5.03 -11.45 -15.29
N ALA A 163 -4.09 -10.60 -15.70
CA ALA A 163 -2.65 -10.82 -15.46
C ALA A 163 -2.22 -10.39 -14.05
N GLY A 164 -3.02 -9.56 -13.40
CA GLY A 164 -2.68 -8.89 -12.17
C GLY A 164 -2.03 -7.53 -12.42
N PHE A 165 -1.79 -6.79 -11.34
CA PHE A 165 -1.21 -5.46 -11.36
C PHE A 165 0.19 -5.47 -10.77
N GLU A 166 1.04 -4.58 -11.26
CA GLU A 166 2.32 -4.24 -10.66
C GLU A 166 2.31 -2.77 -10.23
N LEU A 167 2.54 -2.55 -8.94
CA LEU A 167 2.74 -1.24 -8.35
C LEU A 167 4.24 -1.01 -8.17
N THR A 168 4.73 0.14 -8.63
CA THR A 168 6.09 0.61 -8.34
C THR A 168 6.03 1.97 -7.66
N PHE A 169 6.80 2.12 -6.58
CA PHE A 169 6.87 3.35 -5.80
C PHE A 169 8.29 3.59 -5.29
N LYS A 170 8.74 4.84 -5.32
CA LYS A 170 10.02 5.25 -4.75
C LYS A 170 9.77 6.20 -3.58
N LEU A 171 10.31 5.85 -2.42
CA LEU A 171 10.24 6.66 -1.21
C LEU A 171 11.65 7.04 -0.77
N ASN A 172 11.90 8.34 -0.62
CA ASN A 172 13.16 8.84 -0.10
C ASN A 172 13.01 9.22 1.38
N VAL A 173 13.92 8.73 2.21
CA VAL A 173 13.94 8.95 3.65
C VAL A 173 15.26 9.58 4.09
N LYS A 174 15.28 10.21 5.25
CA LYS A 174 16.51 10.68 5.90
C LYS A 174 17.03 9.57 6.80
N ALA A 175 18.07 8.87 6.34
CA ALA A 175 18.72 7.79 7.08
C ALA A 175 20.17 8.14 7.43
#